data_d99246d1f9eb6c7665ea284109afaddb
#
_entry.id   d99246d1f9eb6c7665ea284109afaddb
#
_cell.length_a   1.000
_cell.length_b   1.000
_cell.length_c   1.000
_cell.angle_alpha   90.00
_cell.angle_beta   90.00
_cell.angle_gamma   90.00
#
_symmetry.space_group_name_H-M   'P 1'
#
loop_
_entity.id
_entity.type
_entity.pdbx_description
1 polymer ?
#
loop_
_entity_poly.entity_id
_entity_poly.type
_entity_poly.pdbx_seq_one_letter_code
_entity_poly.pdbx_strand_id
1 'polypeptide(L)'
;MRKKTFFWISIIFTILGGIGLLTFFLISNQPTYADEVIGKASRSFKVDLKTFINTSESSIKKFKANSNQLKLQNLTSDSLNNYAAQLILSDDYLKGIVLFSDGVNYVFFRDNKTWVTTFSKNKPDSLIDWQRLNNKLEVVSEWTDTYNFFMDKENLFSIRQTLKDENQVLWKAARSQVPDKRDLLFSIFQLNTKDKNPVVAAFMYKTNELGSRFSTVLQFSNPLVTVITTDNQTVTPIKTTDTSMIAVYGVLKTEVNKLIKNWNTEQTNKTRVYSFEKWDKVFWTKIDSIVPQNGVEGFAITVAEDDIFKTANRVDQIFLNATYFFFLLAIIFFVISRIRIKVRGNKQELLPLSDELLKSLIAKGETEYIEFKSSLRWDYREEKPNKVLEDVILKSIAAFANAKGGTLFIGVNDDLEVIGLEPDFNSLKKKDVDYFELHLRKLINNQYSIRFSNTYLLIQFAILSGKSLCVIQVAPSNYPLYLKTKNKQGQMIEKFYVRSGNASQSIDLLKEINEYIEVRFKKK
;
A
#
# COMPACT_ATOMS: atom_id res chain seq x y z
N MET A 1 17.09 54.98 9.80
CA MET A 1 16.29 54.18 8.82
C MET A 1 16.18 52.69 9.21
N ARG A 2 17.22 51.99 9.69
CA ARG A 2 17.21 50.55 9.98
C ARG A 2 16.23 50.09 11.07
N LYS A 3 15.99 50.87 12.14
CA LYS A 3 15.05 50.48 13.22
C LYS A 3 13.58 50.43 12.75
N LYS A 4 13.16 51.28 11.80
CA LYS A 4 11.79 51.25 11.24
C LYS A 4 11.55 50.02 10.36
N THR A 5 12.57 49.57 9.62
CA THR A 5 12.47 48.38 8.79
C THR A 5 12.25 47.09 9.59
N PHE A 6 12.93 46.96 10.75
CA PHE A 6 12.73 45.79 11.61
C PHE A 6 11.37 45.78 12.32
N PHE A 7 10.82 46.92 12.65
CA PHE A 7 9.47 47.02 13.19
C PHE A 7 8.42 46.56 12.17
N TRP A 8 8.56 46.97 10.90
CA TRP A 8 7.66 46.52 9.82
C TRP A 8 7.79 45.02 9.51
N ILE A 9 8.98 44.47 9.58
CA ILE A 9 9.22 43.02 9.43
C ILE A 9 8.54 42.25 10.55
N SER A 10 8.62 42.71 11.80
CA SER A 10 7.94 42.09 12.94
C SER A 10 6.41 42.11 12.76
N ILE A 11 5.85 43.23 12.31
CA ILE A 11 4.41 43.35 12.03
C ILE A 11 3.99 42.38 10.90
N ILE A 12 4.77 42.27 9.84
CA ILE A 12 4.48 41.35 8.73
C ILE A 12 4.45 39.88 9.22
N PHE A 13 5.41 39.49 10.07
CA PHE A 13 5.43 38.14 10.63
C PHE A 13 4.26 37.87 11.59
N THR A 14 3.86 38.88 12.38
CA THR A 14 2.68 38.76 13.23
C THR A 14 1.38 38.64 12.42
N ILE A 15 1.25 39.39 11.33
CA ILE A 15 0.10 39.31 10.42
C ILE A 15 0.08 37.96 9.68
N LEU A 16 1.23 37.47 9.21
CA LEU A 16 1.34 36.16 8.55
C LEU A 16 1.01 35.02 9.50
N GLY A 17 1.47 35.10 10.77
CA GLY A 17 1.10 34.14 11.81
C GLY A 17 -0.41 34.19 12.14
N GLY A 18 -1.00 35.38 12.21
CA GLY A 18 -2.44 35.55 12.39
C GLY A 18 -3.27 35.01 11.22
N ILE A 19 -2.83 35.24 10.00
CA ILE A 19 -3.48 34.69 8.79
C ILE A 19 -3.34 33.16 8.77
N GLY A 20 -2.18 32.60 9.15
CA GLY A 20 -1.97 31.17 9.23
C GLY A 20 -2.90 30.50 10.25
N LEU A 21 -3.09 31.10 11.42
CA LEU A 21 -4.03 30.63 12.44
C LEU A 21 -5.49 30.77 11.99
N LEU A 22 -5.85 31.86 11.32
CA LEU A 22 -7.20 32.07 10.81
C LEU A 22 -7.54 31.10 9.67
N THR A 23 -6.63 30.91 8.72
CA THR A 23 -6.79 29.91 7.66
C THR A 23 -6.88 28.49 8.20
N PHE A 24 -6.09 28.17 9.21
CA PHE A 24 -6.17 26.87 9.87
C PHE A 24 -7.55 26.68 10.54
N PHE A 25 -8.02 27.65 11.32
CA PHE A 25 -9.35 27.58 11.96
C PHE A 25 -10.49 27.50 10.95
N LEU A 26 -10.38 28.19 9.81
CA LEU A 26 -11.36 28.14 8.73
C LEU A 26 -11.32 26.79 7.97
N ILE A 27 -10.15 26.18 7.82
CA ILE A 27 -9.98 24.88 7.14
C ILE A 27 -10.40 23.73 8.05
N SER A 28 -10.07 23.76 9.36
CA SER A 28 -10.40 22.69 10.30
C SER A 28 -11.91 22.55 10.57
N ASN A 29 -12.67 23.60 10.38
CA ASN A 29 -14.12 23.60 10.56
C ASN A 29 -14.91 23.22 9.28
N GLN A 30 -14.24 22.73 8.21
CA GLN A 30 -14.94 22.38 6.96
C GLN A 30 -15.03 20.86 6.75
N PRO A 31 -16.11 20.37 6.09
CA PRO A 31 -16.26 18.96 5.70
C PRO A 31 -15.07 18.41 4.91
N THR A 32 -14.35 19.25 4.18
CA THR A 32 -13.13 18.92 3.44
C THR A 32 -12.00 18.43 4.34
N TYR A 33 -11.93 18.92 5.59
CA TYR A 33 -10.91 18.48 6.54
C TYR A 33 -11.17 17.05 7.04
N ALA A 34 -12.41 16.74 7.41
CA ALA A 34 -12.80 15.40 7.81
C ALA A 34 -12.53 14.40 6.66
N ASP A 35 -12.83 14.79 5.41
CA ASP A 35 -12.54 13.98 4.23
C ASP A 35 -11.03 13.73 4.05
N GLU A 36 -10.19 14.74 4.26
CA GLU A 36 -8.74 14.58 4.15
C GLU A 36 -8.17 13.65 5.21
N VAL A 37 -8.57 13.81 6.48
CA VAL A 37 -8.08 13.01 7.61
C VAL A 37 -8.51 11.55 7.47
N ILE A 38 -9.80 11.31 7.25
CA ILE A 38 -10.32 9.95 7.03
C ILE A 38 -9.77 9.38 5.71
N GLY A 39 -9.57 10.24 4.71
CA GLY A 39 -9.05 9.85 3.40
C GLY A 39 -7.64 9.27 3.43
N LYS A 40 -6.78 9.76 4.32
CA LYS A 40 -5.45 9.16 4.55
C LYS A 40 -5.57 7.74 5.09
N ALA A 41 -6.40 7.55 6.12
CA ALA A 41 -6.67 6.24 6.70
C ALA A 41 -7.35 5.30 5.70
N SER A 42 -8.31 5.82 4.92
CA SER A 42 -9.03 5.06 3.89
C SER A 42 -8.09 4.52 2.81
N ARG A 43 -7.16 5.36 2.31
CA ARG A 43 -6.18 4.92 1.29
C ARG A 43 -5.29 3.80 1.80
N SER A 44 -4.81 3.90 3.02
CA SER A 44 -3.97 2.85 3.61
C SER A 44 -4.77 1.59 3.89
N PHE A 45 -5.95 1.71 4.49
CA PHE A 45 -6.84 0.58 4.74
C PHE A 45 -7.21 -0.15 3.44
N LYS A 46 -7.42 0.58 2.35
CA LYS A 46 -7.67 0.00 1.02
C LYS A 46 -6.55 -0.92 0.55
N VAL A 47 -5.30 -0.56 0.82
CA VAL A 47 -4.12 -1.38 0.48
C VAL A 47 -4.09 -2.63 1.36
N ASP A 48 -4.27 -2.46 2.66
CA ASP A 48 -4.27 -3.57 3.62
C ASP A 48 -5.41 -4.56 3.34
N LEU A 49 -6.61 -4.05 3.07
CA LEU A 49 -7.78 -4.86 2.70
C LEU A 49 -7.55 -5.63 1.40
N LYS A 50 -6.98 -5.00 0.38
CA LYS A 50 -6.63 -5.68 -0.87
C LYS A 50 -5.60 -6.77 -0.65
N THR A 51 -4.61 -6.53 0.18
CA THR A 51 -3.59 -7.53 0.53
C THR A 51 -4.23 -8.74 1.21
N PHE A 52 -5.11 -8.49 2.17
CA PHE A 52 -5.88 -9.54 2.85
C PHE A 52 -6.73 -10.35 1.87
N ILE A 53 -7.50 -9.66 0.99
CA ILE A 53 -8.37 -10.31 -0.01
C ILE A 53 -7.53 -11.17 -0.97
N ASN A 54 -6.41 -10.64 -1.47
CA ASN A 54 -5.52 -11.35 -2.40
C ASN A 54 -4.91 -12.61 -1.75
N THR A 55 -4.49 -12.50 -0.49
CA THR A 55 -3.95 -13.64 0.26
C THR A 55 -5.03 -14.70 0.46
N SER A 56 -6.22 -14.29 0.90
CA SER A 56 -7.37 -15.18 1.04
C SER A 56 -7.73 -15.87 -0.28
N GLU A 57 -7.77 -15.14 -1.39
CA GLU A 57 -8.05 -15.69 -2.72
C GLU A 57 -6.98 -16.72 -3.14
N SER A 58 -5.71 -16.43 -2.90
CA SER A 58 -4.61 -17.35 -3.19
C SER A 58 -4.76 -18.66 -2.39
N SER A 59 -5.09 -18.55 -1.10
CA SER A 59 -5.30 -19.70 -0.22
C SER A 59 -6.53 -20.51 -0.65
N ILE A 60 -7.62 -19.85 -1.05
CA ILE A 60 -8.82 -20.51 -1.60
C ILE A 60 -8.48 -21.26 -2.89
N LYS A 61 -7.75 -20.64 -3.82
CA LYS A 61 -7.33 -21.28 -5.07
C LYS A 61 -6.45 -22.51 -4.83
N LYS A 62 -5.48 -22.43 -3.91
CA LYS A 62 -4.64 -23.56 -3.51
C LYS A 62 -5.48 -24.69 -2.91
N PHE A 63 -6.44 -24.34 -2.04
CA PHE A 63 -7.32 -25.30 -1.41
C PHE A 63 -8.21 -26.02 -2.43
N LYS A 64 -8.82 -25.27 -3.36
CA LYS A 64 -9.65 -25.83 -4.45
C LYS A 64 -8.85 -26.77 -5.36
N ALA A 65 -7.65 -26.39 -5.77
CA ALA A 65 -6.80 -27.19 -6.64
C ALA A 65 -6.44 -28.55 -5.97
N ASN A 66 -6.09 -28.50 -4.70
CA ASN A 66 -5.74 -29.72 -3.96
C ASN A 66 -6.96 -30.56 -3.58
N SER A 67 -8.11 -29.93 -3.29
CA SER A 67 -9.35 -30.66 -2.96
C SER A 67 -9.89 -31.50 -4.11
N ASN A 68 -9.64 -31.08 -5.36
CA ASN A 68 -9.97 -31.84 -6.56
C ASN A 68 -9.10 -33.11 -6.71
N GLN A 69 -7.87 -33.08 -6.20
CA GLN A 69 -6.96 -34.24 -6.16
C GLN A 69 -7.26 -35.18 -4.99
N LEU A 70 -7.66 -34.60 -3.85
CA LEU A 70 -8.06 -35.32 -2.66
C LEU A 70 -9.55 -35.68 -2.83
N LYS A 71 -9.87 -36.94 -3.13
CA LYS A 71 -11.26 -37.43 -3.08
C LYS A 71 -11.77 -37.28 -1.65
N LEU A 72 -12.39 -36.14 -1.32
CA LEU A 72 -12.86 -35.78 0.03
C LEU A 72 -13.68 -36.87 0.72
N GLN A 73 -14.34 -37.74 -0.05
CA GLN A 73 -15.13 -38.85 0.47
C GLN A 73 -14.29 -39.97 1.09
N ASN A 74 -13.00 -40.10 0.74
CA ASN A 74 -12.11 -41.16 1.18
C ASN A 74 -11.03 -40.69 2.18
N LEU A 75 -11.04 -39.41 2.60
CA LEU A 75 -10.06 -38.86 3.50
C LEU A 75 -10.30 -39.31 4.94
N THR A 76 -9.22 -39.65 5.63
CA THR A 76 -9.19 -39.80 7.07
C THR A 76 -9.07 -38.42 7.74
N SER A 77 -9.50 -38.31 9.00
CA SER A 77 -9.34 -37.05 9.77
C SER A 77 -7.88 -36.59 9.81
N ASP A 78 -6.93 -37.50 9.91
CA ASP A 78 -5.50 -37.23 10.05
C ASP A 78 -4.91 -36.61 8.77
N SER A 79 -5.30 -37.09 7.58
CA SER A 79 -4.84 -36.50 6.31
C SER A 79 -5.38 -35.12 6.11
N LEU A 80 -6.64 -34.86 6.49
CA LEU A 80 -7.26 -33.52 6.46
C LEU A 80 -6.59 -32.57 7.47
N ASN A 81 -6.33 -33.04 8.70
CA ASN A 81 -5.67 -32.24 9.73
C ASN A 81 -4.27 -31.81 9.33
N ASN A 82 -3.47 -32.73 8.75
CA ASN A 82 -2.13 -32.41 8.23
C ASN A 82 -2.18 -31.35 7.13
N TYR A 83 -3.07 -31.51 6.16
CA TYR A 83 -3.24 -30.55 5.08
C TYR A 83 -3.74 -29.19 5.58
N ALA A 84 -4.76 -29.18 6.44
CA ALA A 84 -5.31 -27.96 7.02
C ALA A 84 -4.26 -27.20 7.85
N ALA A 85 -3.48 -27.93 8.65
CA ALA A 85 -2.39 -27.33 9.44
C ALA A 85 -1.33 -26.67 8.56
N GLN A 86 -0.88 -27.33 7.48
CA GLN A 86 0.08 -26.77 6.54
C GLN A 86 -0.47 -25.51 5.87
N LEU A 87 -1.73 -25.51 5.45
CA LEU A 87 -2.34 -24.34 4.82
C LEU A 87 -2.46 -23.18 5.79
N ILE A 88 -2.92 -23.42 7.02
CA ILE A 88 -3.04 -22.39 8.07
C ILE A 88 -1.68 -21.82 8.45
N LEU A 89 -0.63 -22.65 8.51
CA LEU A 89 0.72 -22.18 8.81
C LEU A 89 1.36 -21.39 7.66
N SER A 90 0.90 -21.60 6.43
CA SER A 90 1.39 -20.88 5.24
C SER A 90 0.68 -19.54 4.98
N ASP A 91 -0.44 -19.28 5.68
CA ASP A 91 -1.26 -18.08 5.54
C ASP A 91 -1.36 -17.34 6.87
N ASP A 92 -0.80 -16.17 6.93
CA ASP A 92 -0.74 -15.34 8.15
C ASP A 92 -2.12 -14.96 8.72
N TYR A 93 -3.14 -14.90 7.86
CA TYR A 93 -4.50 -14.48 8.24
C TYR A 93 -5.39 -15.68 8.61
N LEU A 94 -5.20 -16.80 7.94
CA LEU A 94 -6.04 -18.00 8.09
C LEU A 94 -5.84 -18.65 9.46
N LYS A 95 -6.95 -18.91 10.17
CA LYS A 95 -6.93 -19.52 11.51
C LYS A 95 -7.66 -20.85 11.58
N GLY A 96 -8.51 -21.14 10.62
CA GLY A 96 -9.24 -22.39 10.59
C GLY A 96 -9.93 -22.64 9.27
N ILE A 97 -10.33 -23.90 9.09
CA ILE A 97 -11.01 -24.40 7.91
C ILE A 97 -12.23 -25.18 8.37
N VAL A 98 -13.32 -25.01 7.66
CA VAL A 98 -14.56 -25.72 7.90
C VAL A 98 -15.04 -26.31 6.59
N LEU A 99 -15.48 -27.56 6.61
CA LEU A 99 -16.08 -28.24 5.47
C LEU A 99 -17.46 -28.77 5.84
N PHE A 100 -18.38 -28.58 4.93
CA PHE A 100 -19.77 -29.05 5.04
C PHE A 100 -20.22 -29.78 3.80
N SER A 101 -20.78 -30.96 3.99
CA SER A 101 -21.61 -31.62 2.99
C SER A 101 -22.74 -32.39 3.67
N ASP A 102 -23.68 -32.92 2.90
CA ASP A 102 -24.69 -33.82 3.43
C ASP A 102 -24.01 -35.11 3.91
N GLY A 103 -23.70 -35.17 5.21
CA GLY A 103 -23.08 -36.33 5.86
C GLY A 103 -21.61 -36.18 6.26
N VAL A 104 -20.94 -35.06 5.98
CA VAL A 104 -19.59 -34.79 6.49
C VAL A 104 -19.50 -33.38 7.04
N ASN A 105 -19.16 -33.26 8.30
CA ASN A 105 -18.83 -32.01 8.96
C ASN A 105 -17.40 -32.09 9.45
N TYR A 106 -16.59 -31.12 9.10
CA TYR A 106 -15.21 -31.01 9.51
C TYR A 106 -14.91 -29.58 9.91
N VAL A 107 -14.28 -29.42 11.06
CA VAL A 107 -13.76 -28.14 11.54
C VAL A 107 -12.35 -28.37 12.05
N PHE A 108 -11.44 -27.50 11.67
CA PHE A 108 -10.06 -27.50 12.13
C PHE A 108 -9.57 -26.07 12.28
N PHE A 109 -9.12 -25.71 13.48
CA PHE A 109 -8.61 -24.36 13.71
C PHE A 109 -7.51 -24.31 14.75
N ARG A 110 -6.72 -23.23 14.71
CA ARG A 110 -5.65 -22.99 15.67
C ARG A 110 -6.16 -22.22 16.88
N ASP A 111 -6.01 -22.81 18.06
CA ASP A 111 -6.29 -22.21 19.35
C ASP A 111 -5.00 -22.06 20.16
N ASN A 112 -4.45 -20.84 20.19
CA ASN A 112 -3.14 -20.53 20.79
C ASN A 112 -2.02 -21.41 20.22
N LYS A 113 -1.47 -22.32 21.03
CA LYS A 113 -0.39 -23.26 20.66
C LYS A 113 -0.91 -24.68 20.32
N THR A 114 -2.22 -24.87 20.29
CA THR A 114 -2.86 -26.16 20.02
C THR A 114 -3.78 -26.07 18.82
N TRP A 115 -4.20 -27.25 18.34
CA TRP A 115 -5.22 -27.36 17.31
C TRP A 115 -6.50 -27.92 17.89
N VAL A 116 -7.62 -27.50 17.36
CA VAL A 116 -8.93 -28.03 17.72
C VAL A 116 -9.60 -28.53 16.46
N THR A 117 -10.13 -29.74 16.51
CA THR A 117 -10.77 -30.37 15.36
C THR A 117 -12.02 -31.13 15.75
N THR A 118 -12.93 -31.25 14.81
CA THR A 118 -14.02 -32.22 14.83
C THR A 118 -14.22 -32.79 13.43
N PHE A 119 -14.53 -34.06 13.39
CA PHE A 119 -14.88 -34.75 12.17
C PHE A 119 -16.05 -35.69 12.45
N SER A 120 -17.19 -35.41 11.85
CA SER A 120 -18.36 -36.29 11.99
C SER A 120 -18.82 -36.79 10.62
N LYS A 121 -19.06 -38.10 10.53
CA LYS A 121 -19.58 -38.74 9.34
C LYS A 121 -20.92 -39.40 9.73
N ASN A 122 -22.02 -38.95 9.15
CA ASN A 122 -23.36 -39.57 9.34
C ASN A 122 -23.87 -39.71 10.80
N LYS A 123 -23.45 -38.83 11.73
CA LYS A 123 -23.99 -38.81 13.09
C LYS A 123 -25.25 -37.93 13.20
N PRO A 124 -26.21 -38.29 14.06
CA PRO A 124 -27.36 -37.40 14.33
C PRO A 124 -26.92 -36.09 14.96
N ASP A 125 -27.64 -35.02 14.62
CA ASP A 125 -27.31 -33.60 14.82
C ASP A 125 -27.12 -33.11 16.28
N SER A 126 -27.11 -33.96 17.28
CA SER A 126 -27.20 -33.55 18.69
C SER A 126 -25.88 -33.54 19.49
N LEU A 127 -24.92 -34.35 19.11
CA LEU A 127 -23.65 -34.43 19.83
C LEU A 127 -22.46 -34.54 18.86
N ILE A 128 -21.49 -33.63 19.02
CA ILE A 128 -20.29 -33.55 18.20
C ILE A 128 -19.08 -33.88 19.07
N ASP A 129 -18.26 -34.82 18.62
CA ASP A 129 -16.99 -35.14 19.26
C ASP A 129 -15.90 -34.17 18.81
N TRP A 130 -15.28 -33.51 19.76
CA TRP A 130 -14.19 -32.57 19.55
C TRP A 130 -12.89 -33.17 20.09
N GLN A 131 -11.80 -32.84 19.40
CA GLN A 131 -10.44 -33.20 19.78
C GLN A 131 -9.55 -31.98 19.86
N ARG A 132 -8.71 -31.95 20.89
CA ARG A 132 -7.60 -30.98 20.97
C ARG A 132 -6.31 -31.74 20.65
N LEU A 133 -5.53 -31.17 19.73
CA LEU A 133 -4.28 -31.76 19.26
C LEU A 133 -3.10 -30.85 19.64
N ASN A 134 -1.94 -31.45 19.86
CA ASN A 134 -0.69 -30.72 20.03
C ASN A 134 -0.11 -30.24 18.69
N ASN A 135 1.09 -29.63 18.70
CA ASN A 135 1.74 -29.15 17.48
C ASN A 135 2.16 -30.28 16.51
N LYS A 136 2.21 -31.53 16.98
CA LYS A 136 2.49 -32.74 16.16
C LYS A 136 1.20 -33.38 15.63
N LEU A 137 0.05 -32.77 15.90
CA LEU A 137 -1.29 -33.28 15.59
C LEU A 137 -1.68 -34.56 16.34
N GLU A 138 -1.05 -34.83 17.50
CA GLU A 138 -1.42 -35.93 18.37
C GLU A 138 -2.52 -35.48 19.34
N VAL A 139 -3.49 -36.37 19.63
CA VAL A 139 -4.62 -36.05 20.49
C VAL A 139 -4.16 -35.84 21.93
N VAL A 140 -4.51 -34.71 22.50
CA VAL A 140 -4.22 -34.34 23.89
C VAL A 140 -5.45 -34.49 24.78
N SER A 141 -6.63 -34.13 24.27
CA SER A 141 -7.90 -34.26 24.97
C SER A 141 -9.06 -34.36 24.00
N GLU A 142 -10.14 -35.00 24.46
CA GLU A 142 -11.38 -35.17 23.73
C GLU A 142 -12.56 -34.74 24.62
N TRP A 143 -13.59 -34.17 23.97
CA TRP A 143 -14.85 -33.81 24.65
C TRP A 143 -16.00 -33.85 23.66
N THR A 144 -17.21 -33.94 24.19
CA THR A 144 -18.43 -33.92 23.40
C THR A 144 -19.23 -32.68 23.73
N ASP A 145 -19.75 -32.01 22.69
CA ASP A 145 -20.56 -30.80 22.82
C ASP A 145 -21.78 -30.87 21.90
N THR A 146 -22.86 -30.19 22.28
CA THR A 146 -24.06 -30.00 21.44
C THR A 146 -23.86 -28.91 20.38
N TYR A 147 -22.71 -28.26 20.40
CA TYR A 147 -22.41 -27.14 19.56
C TYR A 147 -22.19 -27.54 18.11
N ASN A 148 -23.08 -27.08 17.21
CA ASN A 148 -22.88 -27.17 15.78
C ASN A 148 -22.33 -25.85 15.25
N PHE A 149 -21.15 -25.87 14.64
CA PHE A 149 -20.44 -24.70 14.15
C PHE A 149 -21.24 -23.93 13.07
N PHE A 150 -22.11 -24.62 12.36
CA PHE A 150 -23.03 -24.06 11.33
C PHE A 150 -24.47 -24.46 11.64
N MET A 151 -25.03 -23.75 12.45
CA MET A 151 -26.19 -23.93 13.25
C MET A 151 -27.47 -24.47 12.60
N ASP A 152 -27.68 -24.39 11.27
CA ASP A 152 -28.97 -24.77 10.68
C ASP A 152 -28.79 -25.35 9.27
N LYS A 153 -29.49 -26.46 9.00
CA LYS A 153 -29.67 -26.97 7.64
C LYS A 153 -30.26 -25.93 6.71
N GLU A 154 -31.12 -25.03 7.20
CA GLU A 154 -31.69 -23.91 6.47
C GLU A 154 -30.63 -22.88 6.05
N ASN A 155 -29.67 -22.55 6.92
CA ASN A 155 -28.55 -21.66 6.60
C ASN A 155 -27.64 -22.28 5.54
N LEU A 156 -27.40 -23.58 5.59
CA LEU A 156 -26.56 -24.27 4.59
C LEU A 156 -27.23 -24.29 3.21
N PHE A 157 -28.54 -24.53 3.18
CA PHE A 157 -29.33 -24.48 1.96
C PHE A 157 -29.34 -23.06 1.35
N SER A 158 -29.55 -22.04 2.18
CA SER A 158 -29.48 -20.65 1.78
C SER A 158 -28.08 -20.27 1.24
N ILE A 159 -27.00 -20.73 1.89
CA ILE A 159 -25.62 -20.50 1.44
C ILE A 159 -25.40 -21.16 0.07
N ARG A 160 -25.83 -22.40 -0.12
CA ARG A 160 -25.71 -23.10 -1.41
C ARG A 160 -26.50 -22.41 -2.52
N GLN A 161 -27.67 -21.89 -2.22
CA GLN A 161 -28.46 -21.11 -3.19
C GLN A 161 -27.79 -19.78 -3.57
N THR A 162 -27.08 -19.17 -2.63
CA THR A 162 -26.38 -17.91 -2.85
C THR A 162 -25.08 -18.12 -3.67
N LEU A 163 -24.37 -19.21 -3.43
CA LEU A 163 -23.13 -19.58 -4.16
C LEU A 163 -23.48 -20.26 -5.48
N LYS A 164 -23.89 -19.48 -6.47
CA LYS A 164 -24.26 -19.99 -7.81
C LYS A 164 -23.06 -20.28 -8.71
N ASP A 165 -21.91 -19.65 -8.44
CA ASP A 165 -20.68 -19.74 -9.21
C ASP A 165 -19.55 -20.32 -8.36
N GLU A 166 -18.74 -21.20 -8.95
CA GLU A 166 -17.56 -21.79 -8.31
C GLU A 166 -16.53 -20.74 -7.85
N ASN A 167 -16.49 -19.59 -8.50
CA ASN A 167 -15.58 -18.50 -8.13
C ASN A 167 -16.16 -17.53 -7.11
N GLN A 168 -17.44 -17.69 -6.76
CA GLN A 168 -18.08 -16.81 -5.80
C GLN A 168 -17.61 -17.11 -4.38
N VAL A 169 -17.35 -16.04 -3.64
CA VAL A 169 -17.03 -16.08 -2.21
C VAL A 169 -18.02 -15.22 -1.45
N LEU A 170 -18.59 -15.81 -0.41
CA LEU A 170 -19.53 -15.13 0.48
C LEU A 170 -18.80 -14.82 1.81
N TRP A 171 -18.85 -13.57 2.25
CA TRP A 171 -18.27 -13.17 3.52
C TRP A 171 -19.35 -13.07 4.60
N LYS A 172 -19.12 -13.76 5.71
CA LYS A 172 -20.03 -13.69 6.88
C LYS A 172 -19.23 -13.48 8.16
N ALA A 173 -19.75 -12.64 9.03
CA ALA A 173 -19.28 -12.52 10.41
C ALA A 173 -20.17 -13.34 11.33
N ALA A 174 -19.57 -14.13 12.21
CA ALA A 174 -20.27 -14.88 13.23
C ALA A 174 -19.54 -14.80 14.56
N ARG A 175 -20.29 -14.87 15.65
CA ARG A 175 -19.73 -15.01 16.99
C ARG A 175 -19.57 -16.49 17.29
N SER A 176 -18.34 -16.91 17.54
CA SER A 176 -18.08 -18.28 17.97
C SER A 176 -18.67 -18.53 19.36
N GLN A 177 -19.36 -19.65 19.51
CA GLN A 177 -19.81 -20.15 20.82
C GLN A 177 -18.76 -21.06 21.48
N VAL A 178 -17.70 -21.44 20.76
CA VAL A 178 -16.53 -22.16 21.33
C VAL A 178 -15.92 -21.33 22.46
N PRO A 179 -15.27 -21.94 23.48
CA PRO A 179 -15.08 -21.41 24.84
C PRO A 179 -14.68 -19.93 24.97
N ASP A 180 -14.11 -19.34 23.93
CA ASP A 180 -13.60 -17.96 23.96
C ASP A 180 -14.58 -16.88 23.48
N LYS A 181 -15.79 -17.22 23.04
CA LYS A 181 -16.80 -16.28 22.46
C LYS A 181 -16.21 -15.28 21.46
N ARG A 182 -15.25 -15.73 20.64
CA ARG A 182 -14.51 -14.88 19.69
C ARG A 182 -15.37 -14.52 18.50
N ASP A 183 -15.20 -13.31 18.02
CA ASP A 183 -15.80 -12.90 16.76
C ASP A 183 -14.93 -13.37 15.60
N LEU A 184 -15.58 -14.03 14.65
CA LEU A 184 -14.94 -14.66 13.51
C LEU A 184 -15.49 -14.07 12.23
N LEU A 185 -14.61 -13.93 11.25
CA LEU A 185 -14.95 -13.63 9.86
C LEU A 185 -14.74 -14.91 9.04
N PHE A 186 -15.70 -15.21 8.19
CA PHE A 186 -15.64 -16.38 7.30
C PHE A 186 -15.66 -15.95 5.85
N SER A 187 -14.78 -16.51 5.03
CA SER A 187 -14.93 -16.55 3.58
C SER A 187 -15.46 -17.92 3.18
N ILE A 188 -16.69 -17.97 2.68
CA ILE A 188 -17.43 -19.18 2.35
C ILE A 188 -17.44 -19.36 0.84
N PHE A 189 -17.10 -20.53 0.36
CA PHE A 189 -17.02 -20.86 -1.05
C PHE A 189 -17.40 -22.33 -1.31
N GLN A 190 -17.70 -22.63 -2.55
CA GLN A 190 -18.06 -23.98 -2.95
C GLN A 190 -16.86 -24.71 -3.55
N LEU A 191 -16.71 -25.97 -3.19
CA LEU A 191 -15.78 -26.87 -3.86
C LEU A 191 -16.50 -27.55 -5.02
N ASN A 192 -15.86 -27.55 -6.18
CA ASN A 192 -16.37 -28.26 -7.33
C ASN A 192 -16.21 -29.75 -7.10
N THR A 193 -17.28 -30.39 -6.66
CA THR A 193 -17.38 -31.83 -6.63
C THR A 193 -18.30 -32.26 -7.77
N LYS A 194 -17.87 -33.22 -8.59
CA LYS A 194 -18.71 -33.80 -9.65
C LYS A 194 -19.94 -34.52 -9.09
N ASP A 195 -20.08 -34.53 -7.78
CA ASP A 195 -21.18 -35.16 -7.07
C ASP A 195 -22.40 -34.24 -6.99
N LYS A 196 -23.59 -34.83 -6.90
CA LYS A 196 -24.88 -34.10 -6.82
C LYS A 196 -24.99 -33.14 -5.63
N ASN A 197 -24.14 -33.31 -4.60
CA ASN A 197 -24.11 -32.49 -3.38
C ASN A 197 -22.74 -31.81 -3.22
N PRO A 198 -22.60 -30.55 -3.65
CA PRO A 198 -21.34 -29.82 -3.54
C PRO A 198 -20.95 -29.58 -2.08
N VAL A 199 -19.67 -29.75 -1.77
CA VAL A 199 -19.12 -29.41 -0.47
C VAL A 199 -18.97 -27.90 -0.36
N VAL A 200 -19.47 -27.33 0.72
CA VAL A 200 -19.24 -25.93 1.09
C VAL A 200 -18.02 -25.89 2.02
N ALA A 201 -17.06 -25.06 1.69
CA ALA A 201 -15.88 -24.79 2.51
C ALA A 201 -15.95 -23.37 3.05
N ALA A 202 -15.40 -23.17 4.25
CA ALA A 202 -15.24 -21.85 4.81
C ALA A 202 -13.87 -21.71 5.46
N PHE A 203 -13.20 -20.61 5.17
CA PHE A 203 -11.99 -20.19 5.86
C PHE A 203 -12.32 -19.25 7.00
N MET A 204 -11.65 -19.40 8.10
CA MET A 204 -11.91 -18.72 9.35
C MET A 204 -10.80 -17.75 9.69
N TYR A 205 -11.16 -16.51 9.99
CA TYR A 205 -10.25 -15.43 10.38
C TYR A 205 -10.71 -14.85 11.73
N LYS A 206 -9.76 -14.48 12.60
CA LYS A 206 -10.08 -13.80 13.86
C LYS A 206 -10.12 -12.30 13.63
N THR A 207 -11.26 -11.66 13.92
CA THR A 207 -11.45 -10.23 13.67
C THR A 207 -10.51 -9.34 14.48
N ASN A 208 -10.16 -9.72 15.70
CA ASN A 208 -9.20 -8.98 16.53
C ASN A 208 -7.76 -9.03 15.95
N GLU A 209 -7.35 -10.16 15.38
CA GLU A 209 -6.04 -10.27 14.73
C GLU A 209 -6.00 -9.52 13.40
N LEU A 210 -7.10 -9.50 12.65
CA LEU A 210 -7.24 -8.65 11.48
C LEU A 210 -7.13 -7.17 11.86
N GLY A 211 -7.79 -6.75 12.94
CA GLY A 211 -7.74 -5.38 13.43
C GLY A 211 -6.31 -4.91 13.70
N SER A 212 -5.48 -5.74 14.34
CA SER A 212 -4.07 -5.38 14.64
C SER A 212 -3.21 -5.21 13.36
N ARG A 213 -3.57 -5.86 12.27
CA ARG A 213 -2.88 -5.75 10.97
C ARG A 213 -3.35 -4.57 10.12
N PHE A 214 -4.57 -4.09 10.34
CA PHE A 214 -5.11 -2.88 9.73
C PHE A 214 -4.74 -1.63 10.55
N SER A 215 -3.45 -1.50 10.87
CA SER A 215 -2.91 -0.58 11.87
C SER A 215 -3.19 0.91 11.61
N THR A 216 -3.38 1.29 10.35
CA THR A 216 -3.57 2.70 9.97
C THR A 216 -4.93 3.28 10.37
N VAL A 217 -5.94 2.43 10.57
CA VAL A 217 -7.24 2.88 11.07
C VAL A 217 -7.20 3.06 12.59
N LEU A 218 -6.25 2.41 13.27
CA LEU A 218 -6.07 2.47 14.71
C LEU A 218 -5.52 3.82 15.21
N GLN A 219 -5.20 4.77 14.34
CA GLN A 219 -4.90 6.15 14.73
C GLN A 219 -6.10 6.83 15.40
N PHE A 220 -7.32 6.37 15.14
CA PHE A 220 -8.55 6.82 15.78
C PHE A 220 -8.84 5.98 17.02
N SER A 221 -9.44 6.58 18.04
CA SER A 221 -9.67 5.90 19.31
C SER A 221 -10.65 4.73 19.17
N ASN A 222 -11.71 4.91 18.39
CA ASN A 222 -12.78 3.93 18.22
C ASN A 222 -13.37 3.98 16.79
N PRO A 223 -12.63 3.62 15.75
CA PRO A 223 -13.16 3.61 14.38
C PRO A 223 -14.11 2.43 14.17
N LEU A 224 -15.26 2.67 13.55
CA LEU A 224 -16.10 1.59 13.03
C LEU A 224 -15.73 1.36 11.56
N VAL A 225 -15.17 0.20 11.28
CA VAL A 225 -14.87 -0.24 9.91
C VAL A 225 -15.88 -1.27 9.46
N THR A 226 -16.45 -1.05 8.29
CA THR A 226 -17.45 -1.94 7.70
C THR A 226 -17.04 -2.28 6.27
N VAL A 227 -16.86 -3.54 5.95
CA VAL A 227 -16.62 -4.04 4.60
C VAL A 227 -17.95 -4.34 3.92
N ILE A 228 -18.11 -3.92 2.68
CA ILE A 228 -19.30 -4.09 1.85
C ILE A 228 -19.03 -5.26 0.91
N THR A 229 -19.90 -6.25 0.95
CA THR A 229 -19.81 -7.44 0.12
C THR A 229 -20.72 -7.34 -1.10
N THR A 230 -20.40 -8.10 -2.14
CA THR A 230 -21.12 -8.07 -3.43
C THR A 230 -22.59 -8.52 -3.34
N ASP A 231 -22.99 -9.15 -2.24
CA ASP A 231 -24.37 -9.47 -1.92
C ASP A 231 -25.07 -8.37 -1.09
N ASN A 232 -24.51 -7.17 -1.06
CA ASN A 232 -24.98 -6.00 -0.30
C ASN A 232 -25.05 -6.22 1.23
N GLN A 233 -24.32 -7.21 1.73
CA GLN A 233 -24.17 -7.40 3.16
C GLN A 233 -23.00 -6.58 3.71
N THR A 234 -22.98 -6.41 5.01
CA THR A 234 -21.94 -5.64 5.70
C THR A 234 -21.28 -6.47 6.76
N VAL A 235 -19.95 -6.49 6.72
CA VAL A 235 -19.12 -7.22 7.67
C VAL A 235 -18.21 -6.25 8.40
N THR A 236 -18.11 -6.37 9.72
CA THR A 236 -17.21 -5.54 10.55
C THR A 236 -15.98 -6.39 10.91
N PRO A 237 -14.85 -6.23 10.20
CA PRO A 237 -13.66 -7.04 10.41
C PRO A 237 -12.85 -6.61 11.64
N ILE A 238 -13.11 -5.41 12.16
CA ILE A 238 -12.45 -4.86 13.34
C ILE A 238 -13.49 -4.67 14.42
N LYS A 239 -13.25 -5.27 15.58
CA LYS A 239 -14.10 -5.09 16.75
C LYS A 239 -13.33 -4.44 17.89
N THR A 240 -14.00 -3.55 18.61
CA THR A 240 -13.43 -2.99 19.84
C THR A 240 -13.27 -4.07 20.91
N THR A 241 -12.19 -3.99 21.66
CA THR A 241 -11.97 -4.78 22.87
C THR A 241 -12.73 -4.19 24.07
N ASP A 242 -13.20 -2.95 23.95
CA ASP A 242 -13.97 -2.28 24.96
C ASP A 242 -15.43 -2.75 24.95
N THR A 243 -15.82 -3.49 25.96
CA THR A 243 -17.17 -4.03 26.11
C THR A 243 -18.25 -2.97 26.25
N SER A 244 -17.90 -1.79 26.77
CA SER A 244 -18.81 -0.65 26.89
C SER A 244 -19.22 -0.09 25.53
N MET A 245 -18.37 -0.24 24.53
CA MET A 245 -18.59 0.25 23.17
C MET A 245 -19.40 -0.71 22.27
N ILE A 246 -19.63 -1.95 22.70
CA ILE A 246 -20.33 -2.94 21.86
C ILE A 246 -21.74 -2.51 21.50
N ALA A 247 -22.50 -1.97 22.47
CA ALA A 247 -23.84 -1.45 22.24
C ALA A 247 -23.81 -0.23 21.30
N VAL A 248 -22.85 0.66 21.50
CA VAL A 248 -22.62 1.84 20.67
C VAL A 248 -22.35 1.44 19.22
N TYR A 249 -21.49 0.47 18.99
CA TYR A 249 -21.22 -0.04 17.65
C TYR A 249 -22.44 -0.66 16.96
N GLY A 250 -23.31 -1.32 17.71
CA GLY A 250 -24.56 -1.87 17.16
C GLY A 250 -25.45 -0.78 16.57
N VAL A 251 -25.60 0.32 17.29
CA VAL A 251 -26.40 1.47 16.82
C VAL A 251 -25.71 2.19 15.65
N LEU A 252 -24.40 2.47 15.77
CA LEU A 252 -23.63 3.10 14.68
C LEU A 252 -23.66 2.26 13.41
N LYS A 253 -23.55 0.95 13.53
CA LYS A 253 -23.64 0.02 12.38
C LYS A 253 -24.99 0.15 11.67
N THR A 254 -26.08 0.35 12.41
CA THR A 254 -27.40 0.54 11.83
C THR A 254 -27.47 1.82 10.99
N GLU A 255 -26.90 2.93 11.48
CA GLU A 255 -26.87 4.19 10.73
C GLU A 255 -25.93 4.07 9.50
N VAL A 256 -24.75 3.48 9.67
CA VAL A 256 -23.82 3.24 8.55
C VAL A 256 -24.44 2.36 7.47
N ASN A 257 -25.19 1.32 7.85
CA ASN A 257 -25.88 0.47 6.88
C ASN A 257 -26.95 1.24 6.06
N LYS A 258 -27.62 2.24 6.65
CA LYS A 258 -28.52 3.13 5.90
C LYS A 258 -27.75 3.96 4.87
N LEU A 259 -26.59 4.51 5.27
CA LEU A 259 -25.72 5.26 4.35
C LEU A 259 -25.19 4.40 3.21
N ILE A 260 -24.78 3.16 3.51
CA ILE A 260 -24.32 2.19 2.49
C ILE A 260 -25.46 1.86 1.53
N LYS A 261 -26.69 1.67 2.02
CA LYS A 261 -27.85 1.41 1.17
C LYS A 261 -28.12 2.59 0.22
N ASN A 262 -28.05 3.82 0.70
CA ASN A 262 -28.19 5.01 -0.14
C ASN A 262 -27.05 5.10 -1.17
N TRP A 263 -25.80 4.85 -0.76
CA TRP A 263 -24.63 4.84 -1.64
C TRP A 263 -24.77 3.82 -2.77
N ASN A 264 -25.29 2.61 -2.48
CA ASN A 264 -25.55 1.57 -3.49
C ASN A 264 -26.66 1.97 -4.48
N THR A 265 -27.70 2.69 -4.03
CA THR A 265 -28.82 3.11 -4.90
C THR A 265 -28.43 4.25 -5.84
N GLU A 266 -27.44 5.07 -5.48
CA GLU A 266 -26.98 6.19 -6.31
C GLU A 266 -26.15 5.76 -7.54
N GLN A 267 -25.91 4.46 -7.74
CA GLN A 267 -25.11 3.86 -8.85
C GLN A 267 -23.76 4.52 -9.11
N THR A 268 -23.26 5.31 -8.18
CA THR A 268 -21.98 5.97 -8.29
C THR A 268 -20.95 5.18 -7.48
N ASN A 269 -20.22 4.28 -8.10
CA ASN A 269 -19.05 3.60 -7.51
C ASN A 269 -17.92 4.59 -7.14
N LYS A 270 -18.29 5.73 -6.53
CA LYS A 270 -17.37 6.81 -6.17
C LYS A 270 -17.26 6.91 -4.66
N THR A 271 -16.08 7.27 -4.21
CA THR A 271 -15.83 7.71 -2.84
C THR A 271 -16.82 8.79 -2.41
N ARG A 272 -17.48 8.59 -1.28
CA ARG A 272 -18.41 9.55 -0.69
C ARG A 272 -18.12 9.72 0.79
N VAL A 273 -18.36 10.94 1.27
CA VAL A 273 -18.27 11.27 2.70
C VAL A 273 -19.66 11.73 3.16
N TYR A 274 -20.08 11.15 4.26
CA TYR A 274 -21.34 11.46 4.92
C TYR A 274 -21.09 11.86 6.36
N SER A 275 -21.96 12.68 6.93
CA SER A 275 -22.02 12.94 8.37
C SER A 275 -23.40 12.62 8.91
N PHE A 276 -23.46 12.18 10.16
CA PHE A 276 -24.70 12.00 10.90
C PHE A 276 -24.49 12.29 12.38
N GLU A 277 -25.55 12.69 13.04
CA GLU A 277 -25.54 13.00 14.47
C GLU A 277 -26.18 11.88 15.28
N LYS A 278 -25.53 11.48 16.38
CA LYS A 278 -26.04 10.50 17.33
C LYS A 278 -25.49 10.79 18.73
N TRP A 279 -26.35 10.81 19.74
CA TRP A 279 -26.01 11.10 21.14
C TRP A 279 -25.25 12.44 21.29
N ASP A 280 -25.75 13.50 20.67
CA ASP A 280 -25.13 14.84 20.64
C ASP A 280 -23.67 14.84 20.12
N LYS A 281 -23.31 13.81 19.32
CA LYS A 281 -22.01 13.69 18.65
C LYS A 281 -22.19 13.55 17.16
N VAL A 282 -21.32 14.22 16.44
CA VAL A 282 -21.21 14.08 14.97
C VAL A 282 -20.26 12.95 14.64
N PHE A 283 -20.67 12.11 13.71
CA PHE A 283 -19.86 11.04 13.14
C PHE A 283 -19.68 11.27 11.64
N TRP A 284 -18.47 11.06 11.19
CA TRP A 284 -18.10 11.14 9.77
C TRP A 284 -17.84 9.75 9.22
N THR A 285 -18.48 9.44 8.09
CA THR A 285 -18.36 8.14 7.42
C THR A 285 -17.85 8.36 6.01
N LYS A 286 -16.68 7.79 5.68
CA LYS A 286 -16.19 7.72 4.32
C LYS A 286 -16.45 6.33 3.75
N ILE A 287 -17.13 6.29 2.60
CA ILE A 287 -17.39 5.06 1.84
C ILE A 287 -16.51 5.08 0.60
N ASP A 288 -15.69 4.06 0.44
CA ASP A 288 -14.81 3.86 -0.69
C ASP A 288 -15.15 2.57 -1.44
N SER A 289 -15.24 2.67 -2.77
CA SER A 289 -15.34 1.47 -3.62
C SER A 289 -13.97 0.84 -3.85
N ILE A 290 -13.98 -0.46 -4.02
CA ILE A 290 -12.87 -1.21 -4.61
C ILE A 290 -13.38 -1.89 -5.87
N VAL A 291 -12.49 -2.25 -6.78
CA VAL A 291 -12.88 -3.13 -7.88
C VAL A 291 -13.38 -4.43 -7.25
N PRO A 292 -14.60 -4.88 -7.55
CA PRO A 292 -15.17 -6.08 -6.95
C PRO A 292 -14.20 -7.25 -7.07
N GLN A 293 -13.80 -7.82 -5.95
CA GLN A 293 -12.82 -8.89 -5.90
C GLN A 293 -13.16 -9.84 -4.75
N ASN A 294 -13.25 -11.12 -5.07
CA ASN A 294 -13.47 -12.19 -4.09
C ASN A 294 -14.66 -11.92 -3.14
N GLY A 295 -15.76 -11.37 -3.68
CA GLY A 295 -16.98 -11.09 -2.94
C GLY A 295 -16.98 -9.79 -2.12
N VAL A 296 -15.99 -8.89 -2.30
CA VAL A 296 -15.93 -7.57 -1.65
C VAL A 296 -15.95 -6.48 -2.71
N GLU A 297 -16.75 -5.41 -2.51
CA GLU A 297 -16.88 -4.28 -3.45
C GLU A 297 -16.56 -2.92 -2.86
N GLY A 298 -16.48 -2.81 -1.54
CA GLY A 298 -16.19 -1.54 -0.90
C GLY A 298 -16.00 -1.65 0.61
N PHE A 299 -15.80 -0.52 1.24
CA PHE A 299 -15.74 -0.41 2.69
C PHE A 299 -16.14 0.99 3.15
N ALA A 300 -16.57 1.08 4.41
CA ALA A 300 -16.85 2.31 5.09
C ALA A 300 -15.98 2.45 6.34
N ILE A 301 -15.45 3.64 6.57
CA ILE A 301 -14.76 4.00 7.82
C ILE A 301 -15.56 5.12 8.48
N THR A 302 -16.03 4.85 9.69
CA THR A 302 -16.79 5.82 10.50
C THR A 302 -15.98 6.20 11.73
N VAL A 303 -15.85 7.49 11.96
CA VAL A 303 -15.06 8.07 13.05
C VAL A 303 -15.87 9.18 13.72
N ALA A 304 -15.76 9.29 15.04
CA ALA A 304 -16.33 10.42 15.75
C ALA A 304 -15.57 11.72 15.42
N GLU A 305 -16.28 12.81 15.30
CA GLU A 305 -15.71 14.13 15.01
C GLU A 305 -14.64 14.53 16.03
N ASP A 306 -14.87 14.25 17.31
CA ASP A 306 -13.91 14.48 18.38
C ASP A 306 -12.53 13.79 18.12
N ASP A 307 -12.54 12.61 17.52
CA ASP A 307 -11.31 11.88 17.19
C ASP A 307 -10.57 12.48 15.98
N ILE A 308 -11.31 13.03 15.03
CA ILE A 308 -10.76 13.78 13.90
C ILE A 308 -10.04 15.02 14.45
N PHE A 309 -10.69 15.76 15.34
CA PHE A 309 -10.09 16.96 15.92
C PHE A 309 -8.96 16.67 16.90
N LYS A 310 -8.99 15.56 17.66
CA LYS A 310 -7.83 15.14 18.48
C LYS A 310 -6.60 14.83 17.62
N THR A 311 -6.80 14.24 16.47
CA THR A 311 -5.73 13.98 15.50
C THR A 311 -5.23 15.29 14.90
N ALA A 312 -6.13 16.23 14.63
CA ALA A 312 -5.83 17.59 14.23
C ALA A 312 -5.05 18.35 15.30
N ASN A 313 -5.55 18.37 16.54
CA ASN A 313 -4.88 19.05 17.65
C ASN A 313 -3.44 18.56 17.89
N ARG A 314 -3.13 17.29 17.58
CA ARG A 314 -1.73 16.83 17.57
C ARG A 314 -0.93 17.43 16.42
N VAL A 315 -1.52 17.52 15.23
CA VAL A 315 -0.92 18.19 14.07
C VAL A 315 -0.80 19.70 14.37
N ASP A 316 -1.78 20.29 15.03
CA ASP A 316 -1.79 21.70 15.43
C ASP A 316 -0.72 22.03 16.45
N GLN A 317 -0.55 21.20 17.47
CA GLN A 317 0.55 21.38 18.42
C GLN A 317 1.90 21.24 17.73
N ILE A 318 2.03 20.31 16.77
CA ILE A 318 3.25 20.20 15.96
C ILE A 318 3.40 21.44 15.06
N PHE A 319 2.32 21.95 14.49
CA PHE A 319 2.33 23.16 13.66
C PHE A 319 2.59 24.42 14.48
N LEU A 320 1.96 24.55 15.64
CA LEU A 320 2.22 25.62 16.61
C LEU A 320 3.66 25.55 17.13
N ASN A 321 4.12 24.38 17.52
CA ASN A 321 5.50 24.18 17.95
C ASN A 321 6.49 24.43 16.81
N ALA A 322 6.16 24.05 15.57
CA ALA A 322 6.94 24.39 14.40
C ALA A 322 6.93 25.90 14.13
N THR A 323 5.81 26.58 14.33
CA THR A 323 5.72 28.04 14.20
C THR A 323 6.56 28.75 15.27
N TYR A 324 6.50 28.32 16.53
CA TYR A 324 7.37 28.82 17.61
C TYR A 324 8.85 28.49 17.31
N PHE A 325 9.15 27.32 16.79
CA PHE A 325 10.51 26.94 16.38
C PHE A 325 11.01 27.81 15.23
N PHE A 326 10.16 28.17 14.25
CA PHE A 326 10.52 29.11 13.19
C PHE A 326 10.71 30.53 13.71
N PHE A 327 9.92 30.95 14.70
CA PHE A 327 10.15 32.24 15.39
C PHE A 327 11.49 32.25 16.15
N LEU A 328 11.79 31.17 16.85
CA LEU A 328 13.07 31.02 17.55
C LEU A 328 14.24 31.01 16.56
N LEU A 329 14.09 30.30 15.46
CA LEU A 329 15.08 30.28 14.38
C LEU A 329 15.25 31.65 13.72
N ALA A 330 14.16 32.41 13.52
CA ALA A 330 14.23 33.76 12.96
C ALA A 330 14.99 34.71 13.90
N ILE A 331 14.77 34.60 15.23
CA ILE A 331 15.52 35.35 16.25
C ILE A 331 16.98 34.92 16.25
N ILE A 332 17.28 33.63 16.22
CA ILE A 332 18.64 33.09 16.15
C ILE A 332 19.32 33.57 14.85
N PHE A 333 18.61 33.53 13.70
CA PHE A 333 19.14 34.02 12.43
C PHE A 333 19.40 35.54 12.44
N PHE A 334 18.56 36.28 13.12
CA PHE A 334 18.78 37.72 13.35
C PHE A 334 20.03 37.98 14.16
N VAL A 335 20.24 37.23 15.25
CA VAL A 335 21.44 37.35 16.09
C VAL A 335 22.69 36.92 15.33
N ILE A 336 22.62 35.79 14.56
CA ILE A 336 23.73 35.28 13.75
C ILE A 336 24.03 36.21 12.55
N SER A 337 23.03 36.89 11.97
CA SER A 337 23.28 37.87 10.90
C SER A 337 24.08 39.06 11.36
N ARG A 338 24.08 39.35 12.66
CA ARG A 338 24.94 40.37 13.28
C ARG A 338 26.36 39.86 13.57
N ILE A 339 26.50 38.55 13.83
CA ILE A 339 27.78 37.88 13.98
C ILE A 339 28.12 37.30 12.61
N ARG A 340 28.95 37.99 11.81
CA ARG A 340 29.39 37.55 10.45
C ARG A 340 30.02 36.15 10.49
N ILE A 341 29.21 35.10 10.63
CA ILE A 341 29.64 33.71 10.41
C ILE A 341 29.25 33.34 8.96
N LYS A 342 30.27 33.32 8.10
CA LYS A 342 30.16 32.78 6.76
C LYS A 342 30.01 31.26 6.87
N VAL A 343 28.79 30.75 6.98
CA VAL A 343 28.53 29.30 6.78
C VAL A 343 28.61 29.03 5.28
N ARG A 344 29.79 28.59 4.85
CA ARG A 344 30.00 28.00 3.52
C ARG A 344 29.40 26.61 3.55
N GLY A 345 28.15 26.46 3.17
CA GLY A 345 27.60 25.15 2.82
C GLY A 345 28.32 24.62 1.59
N ASN A 346 28.98 23.48 1.68
CA ASN A 346 29.46 22.71 0.55
C ASN A 346 28.26 22.24 -0.28
N LYS A 347 27.75 23.10 -1.17
CA LYS A 347 27.07 22.64 -2.37
C LYS A 347 28.15 22.04 -3.25
N GLN A 348 28.07 20.78 -3.55
CA GLN A 348 28.82 20.19 -4.64
C GLN A 348 28.25 20.85 -5.91
N GLU A 349 28.87 21.93 -6.36
CA GLU A 349 28.51 22.58 -7.61
C GLU A 349 28.91 21.62 -8.73
N LEU A 350 27.90 21.10 -9.43
CA LEU A 350 28.11 20.37 -10.68
C LEU A 350 28.59 21.41 -11.71
N LEU A 351 29.78 21.21 -12.24
CA LEU A 351 30.36 22.08 -13.26
C LEU A 351 30.41 21.34 -14.61
N PRO A 352 30.25 22.04 -15.72
CA PRO A 352 30.41 21.43 -17.03
C PRO A 352 31.81 20.81 -17.17
N LEU A 353 31.88 19.62 -17.75
CA LEU A 353 33.12 18.88 -17.99
C LEU A 353 33.75 19.32 -19.30
N SER A 354 35.06 19.45 -19.33
CA SER A 354 35.78 19.75 -20.57
C SER A 354 35.81 18.56 -21.52
N ASP A 355 36.00 18.79 -22.80
CA ASP A 355 36.06 17.74 -23.83
C ASP A 355 37.16 16.71 -23.57
N GLU A 356 38.32 17.14 -23.04
CA GLU A 356 39.43 16.25 -22.65
C GLU A 356 38.98 15.32 -21.53
N LEU A 357 38.26 15.86 -20.54
CA LEU A 357 37.78 15.08 -19.41
C LEU A 357 36.71 14.11 -19.87
N LEU A 358 35.78 14.53 -20.75
CA LEU A 358 34.76 13.66 -21.33
C LEU A 358 35.38 12.46 -22.07
N LYS A 359 36.40 12.70 -22.92
CA LYS A 359 37.13 11.65 -23.61
C LYS A 359 37.80 10.70 -22.62
N SER A 360 38.39 11.23 -21.57
CA SER A 360 39.04 10.39 -20.53
C SER A 360 38.06 9.53 -19.75
N LEU A 361 36.85 10.05 -19.49
CA LEU A 361 35.80 9.30 -18.81
C LEU A 361 35.24 8.19 -19.70
N ILE A 362 35.02 8.46 -21.00
CA ILE A 362 34.58 7.43 -21.96
C ILE A 362 35.64 6.32 -22.07
N ALA A 363 36.92 6.65 -22.16
CA ALA A 363 38.01 5.67 -22.25
C ALA A 363 38.13 4.77 -21.00
N LYS A 364 37.66 5.20 -19.83
CA LYS A 364 37.62 4.38 -18.61
C LYS A 364 36.58 3.28 -18.62
N GLY A 365 35.59 3.37 -19.50
CA GLY A 365 34.47 2.46 -19.52
C GLY A 365 33.42 2.69 -18.41
N GLU A 366 32.42 1.81 -18.35
CA GLU A 366 31.39 1.85 -17.32
C GLU A 366 31.95 1.50 -15.94
N THR A 367 31.48 2.23 -14.92
CA THR A 367 31.89 2.05 -13.53
C THR A 367 30.69 2.28 -12.60
N GLU A 368 30.92 2.26 -11.28
CA GLU A 368 29.88 2.65 -10.33
C GLU A 368 29.42 4.13 -10.51
N TYR A 369 30.24 4.97 -11.17
CA TYR A 369 29.99 6.40 -11.39
C TYR A 369 29.77 6.79 -12.84
N ILE A 370 29.93 5.88 -13.79
CA ILE A 370 29.84 6.15 -15.23
C ILE A 370 28.93 5.11 -15.85
N GLU A 371 28.00 5.57 -16.67
CA GLU A 371 27.09 4.73 -17.47
C GLU A 371 26.99 5.26 -18.88
N PHE A 372 26.94 4.37 -19.87
CA PHE A 372 26.76 4.71 -21.27
C PHE A 372 25.42 4.20 -21.78
N LYS A 373 24.79 4.98 -22.64
CA LYS A 373 23.60 4.58 -23.38
C LYS A 373 23.71 5.06 -24.81
N SER A 374 23.46 4.18 -25.72
CA SER A 374 23.54 4.45 -27.16
C SER A 374 22.57 5.52 -27.61
N SER A 375 21.42 5.67 -26.94
CA SER A 375 20.32 6.53 -27.36
C SER A 375 19.40 6.85 -26.19
N LEU A 376 18.65 7.94 -26.30
CA LEU A 376 17.53 8.27 -25.40
C LEU A 376 16.30 7.42 -25.74
N ARG A 377 15.97 7.27 -27.03
CA ARG A 377 14.73 6.66 -27.51
C ARG A 377 14.84 5.92 -28.86
N TRP A 378 15.98 5.96 -29.54
CA TRP A 378 16.18 5.28 -30.80
C TRP A 378 16.70 3.85 -30.55
N ASP A 379 15.94 2.86 -31.01
CA ASP A 379 16.34 1.46 -30.94
C ASP A 379 17.17 1.12 -32.19
N TYR A 380 18.49 0.94 -32.02
CA TYR A 380 19.40 0.65 -33.12
C TYR A 380 19.21 -0.77 -33.71
N ARG A 381 18.53 -1.68 -32.98
CA ARG A 381 18.23 -3.03 -33.50
C ARG A 381 16.99 -3.04 -34.37
N GLU A 382 15.98 -2.28 -33.94
CA GLU A 382 14.67 -2.22 -34.60
C GLU A 382 14.59 -1.02 -35.58
N GLU A 383 15.61 -0.19 -35.62
CA GLU A 383 15.73 1.05 -36.43
C GLU A 383 14.47 1.96 -36.32
N LYS A 384 13.93 2.07 -35.10
CA LYS A 384 12.73 2.85 -34.82
C LYS A 384 12.73 3.47 -33.43
N PRO A 385 11.91 4.51 -33.18
CA PRO A 385 11.73 5.06 -31.85
C PRO A 385 11.10 4.04 -30.89
N ASN A 386 11.72 3.83 -29.74
CA ASN A 386 11.28 2.94 -28.68
C ASN A 386 11.24 3.67 -27.35
N LYS A 387 10.03 3.98 -26.85
CA LYS A 387 9.84 4.72 -25.60
C LYS A 387 10.34 3.97 -24.35
N VAL A 388 10.54 2.66 -24.43
CA VAL A 388 11.07 1.87 -23.31
C VAL A 388 12.50 2.30 -22.97
N LEU A 389 13.25 2.81 -23.95
CA LEU A 389 14.61 3.32 -23.73
C LEU A 389 14.61 4.59 -22.86
N GLU A 390 13.56 5.43 -22.95
CA GLU A 390 13.40 6.60 -22.07
C GLU A 390 13.34 6.19 -20.60
N ASP A 391 12.65 5.07 -20.29
CA ASP A 391 12.59 4.51 -18.93
C ASP A 391 13.95 4.00 -18.45
N VAL A 392 14.80 3.49 -19.36
CA VAL A 392 16.17 3.06 -19.02
C VAL A 392 17.02 4.26 -18.60
N ILE A 393 16.90 5.41 -19.27
CA ILE A 393 17.58 6.64 -18.89
C ILE A 393 17.09 7.11 -17.51
N LEU A 394 15.79 7.16 -17.30
CA LEU A 394 15.20 7.56 -16.02
C LEU A 394 15.63 6.61 -14.89
N LYS A 395 15.67 5.30 -15.13
CA LYS A 395 16.21 4.30 -14.22
C LYS A 395 17.64 4.59 -13.80
N SER A 396 18.52 4.89 -14.75
CA SER A 396 19.94 5.18 -14.47
C SER A 396 20.10 6.46 -13.63
N ILE A 397 19.29 7.50 -13.93
CA ILE A 397 19.26 8.74 -13.14
C ILE A 397 18.83 8.45 -11.69
N ALA A 398 17.77 7.68 -11.48
CA ALA A 398 17.33 7.32 -10.13
C ALA A 398 18.38 6.51 -9.38
N ALA A 399 19.00 5.54 -10.05
CA ALA A 399 20.03 4.69 -9.45
C ALA A 399 21.25 5.50 -8.99
N PHE A 400 21.72 6.44 -9.80
CA PHE A 400 22.80 7.36 -9.42
C PHE A 400 22.39 8.27 -8.25
N ALA A 401 21.20 8.89 -8.34
CA ALA A 401 20.73 9.80 -7.30
C ALA A 401 20.52 9.10 -5.95
N ASN A 402 20.04 7.87 -5.96
CA ASN A 402 19.85 7.06 -4.76
C ASN A 402 21.17 6.53 -4.18
N ALA A 403 22.24 6.48 -4.99
CA ALA A 403 23.57 6.06 -4.56
C ALA A 403 24.50 7.26 -4.27
N LYS A 404 25.68 7.28 -4.89
CA LYS A 404 26.73 8.28 -4.66
C LYS A 404 26.79 9.36 -5.76
N GLY A 405 25.81 9.39 -6.67
CA GLY A 405 25.85 10.19 -7.87
C GLY A 405 26.62 9.52 -9.00
N GLY A 406 26.76 10.22 -10.13
CA GLY A 406 27.51 9.71 -11.28
C GLY A 406 27.24 10.51 -12.55
N THR A 407 27.79 10.02 -13.66
CA THR A 407 27.66 10.64 -14.98
C THR A 407 27.09 9.63 -15.97
N LEU A 408 25.99 10.00 -16.60
CA LEU A 408 25.33 9.24 -17.67
C LEU A 408 25.63 9.91 -19.01
N PHE A 409 26.18 9.15 -19.93
CA PHE A 409 26.40 9.57 -21.32
C PHE A 409 25.32 8.95 -22.21
N ILE A 410 24.74 9.76 -23.10
CA ILE A 410 23.78 9.31 -24.12
C ILE A 410 24.41 9.64 -25.48
N GLY A 411 24.48 8.66 -26.37
CA GLY A 411 25.16 8.71 -27.66
C GLY A 411 26.51 8.00 -27.67
N VAL A 412 26.76 7.12 -26.67
CA VAL A 412 27.95 6.24 -26.59
C VAL A 412 27.45 4.80 -26.51
N ASN A 413 28.03 3.90 -27.33
CA ASN A 413 27.72 2.47 -27.35
C ASN A 413 28.54 1.68 -26.32
N ASP A 414 28.27 0.39 -26.23
CA ASP A 414 28.96 -0.54 -25.32
C ASP A 414 30.44 -0.76 -25.69
N ASP A 415 30.83 -0.47 -26.96
CA ASP A 415 32.18 -0.53 -27.46
C ASP A 415 32.99 0.75 -27.16
N LEU A 416 32.41 1.67 -26.36
CA LEU A 416 33.00 2.97 -26.00
C LEU A 416 33.12 3.96 -27.16
N GLU A 417 32.41 3.70 -28.25
CA GLU A 417 32.38 4.59 -29.40
C GLU A 417 31.30 5.66 -29.27
N VAL A 418 31.64 6.88 -29.59
CA VAL A 418 30.64 7.96 -29.72
C VAL A 418 29.88 7.77 -31.00
N ILE A 419 28.63 7.31 -30.91
CA ILE A 419 27.76 7.04 -32.06
C ILE A 419 26.88 8.25 -32.41
N GLY A 420 26.67 9.17 -31.45
CA GLY A 420 25.92 10.41 -31.66
C GLY A 420 24.43 10.32 -31.33
N LEU A 421 23.74 11.44 -31.44
CA LEU A 421 22.31 11.61 -31.13
C LEU A 421 21.44 11.88 -32.35
N GLU A 422 21.97 11.84 -33.55
CA GLU A 422 21.27 12.19 -34.79
C GLU A 422 19.99 11.34 -34.99
N PRO A 423 19.98 10.01 -34.74
CA PRO A 423 18.74 9.22 -34.82
C PRO A 423 17.71 9.64 -33.78
N ASP A 424 18.13 10.00 -32.57
CA ASP A 424 17.23 10.55 -31.55
C ASP A 424 16.62 11.88 -31.99
N PHE A 425 17.42 12.81 -32.51
CA PHE A 425 16.94 14.09 -33.02
C PHE A 425 15.91 13.87 -34.14
N ASN A 426 16.21 12.97 -35.08
CA ASN A 426 15.30 12.64 -36.18
C ASN A 426 13.98 12.01 -35.72
N SER A 427 13.95 11.37 -34.57
CA SER A 427 12.76 10.75 -33.97
C SER A 427 11.86 11.77 -33.26
N LEU A 428 12.31 13.00 -33.06
CA LEU A 428 11.60 14.05 -32.36
C LEU A 428 10.90 15.01 -33.33
N LYS A 429 9.93 15.79 -32.81
CA LYS A 429 9.13 16.72 -33.60
C LYS A 429 9.99 17.83 -34.21
N LYS A 430 10.98 18.34 -33.49
CA LYS A 430 12.05 19.20 -33.98
C LYS A 430 13.36 18.44 -33.87
N LYS A 431 14.17 18.49 -34.93
CA LYS A 431 15.35 17.65 -35.09
C LYS A 431 16.62 18.38 -34.64
N ASP A 432 16.57 18.95 -33.44
CA ASP A 432 17.65 19.79 -32.90
C ASP A 432 17.97 19.42 -31.44
N VAL A 433 19.10 19.88 -30.93
CA VAL A 433 19.59 19.69 -29.57
C VAL A 433 18.64 20.33 -28.56
N ASP A 434 18.11 21.51 -28.85
CA ASP A 434 17.24 22.25 -27.92
C ASP A 434 15.95 21.50 -27.66
N TYR A 435 15.34 20.92 -28.71
CA TYR A 435 14.13 20.11 -28.52
C TYR A 435 14.39 18.78 -27.87
N PHE A 436 15.55 18.17 -28.10
CA PHE A 436 15.98 16.99 -27.37
C PHE A 436 16.14 17.29 -25.88
N GLU A 437 16.81 18.38 -25.50
CA GLU A 437 16.93 18.78 -24.10
C GLU A 437 15.57 19.05 -23.47
N LEU A 438 14.69 19.77 -24.17
CA LEU A 438 13.33 20.05 -23.70
C LEU A 438 12.55 18.73 -23.44
N HIS A 439 12.66 17.77 -24.37
CA HIS A 439 12.02 16.46 -24.23
C HIS A 439 12.58 15.68 -23.04
N LEU A 440 13.89 15.59 -22.91
CA LEU A 440 14.58 14.95 -21.80
C LEU A 440 14.20 15.58 -20.46
N ARG A 441 14.23 16.91 -20.34
CA ARG A 441 13.83 17.61 -19.12
C ARG A 441 12.36 17.37 -18.78
N LYS A 442 11.48 17.31 -19.78
CA LYS A 442 10.07 16.99 -19.58
C LYS A 442 9.88 15.58 -19.02
N LEU A 443 10.60 14.58 -19.52
CA LEU A 443 10.60 13.22 -19.01
C LEU A 443 11.03 13.20 -17.54
N ILE A 444 12.16 13.83 -17.22
CA ILE A 444 12.72 13.89 -15.87
C ILE A 444 11.76 14.61 -14.91
N ASN A 445 11.22 15.76 -15.32
CA ASN A 445 10.32 16.56 -14.50
C ASN A 445 9.01 15.86 -14.20
N ASN A 446 8.46 15.15 -15.17
CA ASN A 446 7.23 14.36 -15.00
C ASN A 446 7.45 13.18 -14.05
N GLN A 447 8.63 12.59 -14.08
CA GLN A 447 8.96 11.41 -13.28
C GLN A 447 9.37 11.78 -11.85
N TYR A 448 10.24 12.79 -11.69
CA TYR A 448 10.89 13.06 -10.40
C TYR A 448 10.55 14.45 -9.83
N SER A 449 10.39 15.43 -10.58
CA SER A 449 9.99 16.81 -10.33
C SER A 449 10.98 17.85 -10.90
N ILE A 450 10.49 19.06 -11.15
CA ILE A 450 11.31 20.20 -11.54
C ILE A 450 12.38 20.53 -10.48
N ARG A 451 12.03 20.39 -9.18
CA ARG A 451 12.98 20.61 -8.10
C ARG A 451 14.18 19.65 -8.17
N PHE A 452 13.92 18.36 -8.41
CA PHE A 452 15.00 17.38 -8.55
C PHE A 452 15.89 17.72 -9.74
N SER A 453 15.29 17.94 -10.90
CA SER A 453 16.01 18.27 -12.13
C SER A 453 16.96 19.46 -11.95
N ASN A 454 16.48 20.55 -11.32
CA ASN A 454 17.29 21.77 -11.15
C ASN A 454 18.30 21.71 -10.01
N THR A 455 18.12 20.79 -9.04
CA THR A 455 18.98 20.74 -7.85
C THR A 455 20.09 19.70 -7.96
N TYR A 456 19.81 18.58 -8.63
CA TYR A 456 20.68 17.41 -8.62
C TYR A 456 21.22 17.02 -9.99
N LEU A 457 20.81 17.71 -11.07
CA LEU A 457 21.25 17.40 -12.41
C LEU A 457 21.95 18.59 -13.08
N LEU A 458 23.02 18.29 -13.79
CA LEU A 458 23.59 19.15 -14.81
C LEU A 458 23.56 18.39 -16.13
N ILE A 459 22.85 18.94 -17.11
CA ILE A 459 22.77 18.41 -18.48
C ILE A 459 23.64 19.30 -19.36
N GLN A 460 24.59 18.72 -20.06
CA GLN A 460 25.43 19.40 -21.05
C GLN A 460 25.45 18.59 -22.35
N PHE A 461 25.67 19.30 -23.44
CA PHE A 461 25.93 18.70 -24.74
C PHE A 461 27.36 18.99 -25.16
N ALA A 462 27.98 18.02 -25.80
CA ALA A 462 29.33 18.13 -26.33
C ALA A 462 29.40 17.52 -27.73
N ILE A 463 30.36 17.94 -28.53
CA ILE A 463 30.65 17.37 -29.85
C ILE A 463 32.00 16.68 -29.78
N LEU A 464 32.00 15.36 -29.80
CA LEU A 464 33.20 14.56 -29.83
C LEU A 464 33.30 13.76 -31.12
N SER A 465 34.44 13.81 -31.79
CA SER A 465 34.66 13.15 -33.09
C SER A 465 33.59 13.52 -34.15
N GLY A 466 33.10 14.77 -34.12
CA GLY A 466 32.08 15.28 -35.04
C GLY A 466 30.65 14.81 -34.76
N LYS A 467 30.41 14.13 -33.63
CA LYS A 467 29.08 13.61 -33.23
C LYS A 467 28.62 14.24 -31.94
N SER A 468 27.33 14.54 -31.85
CA SER A 468 26.70 15.12 -30.68
C SER A 468 26.46 14.06 -29.60
N LEU A 469 26.78 14.35 -28.34
CA LEU A 469 26.42 13.51 -27.20
C LEU A 469 25.79 14.35 -26.08
N CYS A 470 24.97 13.73 -25.27
CA CYS A 470 24.39 14.34 -24.08
C CYS A 470 25.02 13.73 -22.83
N VAL A 471 25.45 14.57 -21.91
CA VAL A 471 26.05 14.19 -20.63
C VAL A 471 25.18 14.68 -19.49
N ILE A 472 24.76 13.78 -18.64
CA ILE A 472 23.94 14.07 -17.47
C ILE A 472 24.77 13.77 -16.22
N GLN A 473 25.26 14.79 -15.55
CA GLN A 473 25.84 14.64 -14.23
C GLN A 473 24.71 14.59 -13.19
N VAL A 474 24.71 13.58 -12.35
CA VAL A 474 23.72 13.33 -11.32
C VAL A 474 24.37 13.44 -9.95
N ALA A 475 24.00 14.43 -9.17
CA ALA A 475 24.42 14.53 -7.78
C ALA A 475 23.62 13.55 -6.92
N PRO A 476 24.21 13.06 -5.79
CA PRO A 476 23.48 12.22 -4.86
C PRO A 476 22.31 12.97 -4.23
N SER A 477 21.12 12.39 -4.31
CA SER A 477 19.90 12.98 -3.74
C SER A 477 19.89 12.91 -2.22
N ASN A 478 19.19 13.84 -1.59
CA ASN A 478 18.93 13.85 -0.14
C ASN A 478 17.67 13.05 0.26
N TYR A 479 16.94 12.51 -0.71
CA TYR A 479 15.72 11.73 -0.50
C TYR A 479 15.61 10.62 -1.53
N PRO A 480 14.92 9.52 -1.21
CA PRO A 480 14.77 8.39 -2.11
C PRO A 480 13.93 8.75 -3.35
N LEU A 481 14.34 8.26 -4.51
CA LEU A 481 13.64 8.39 -5.78
C LEU A 481 13.10 7.04 -6.23
N TYR A 482 11.84 7.04 -6.66
CA TYR A 482 11.15 5.86 -7.17
C TYR A 482 10.80 6.06 -8.65
N LEU A 483 11.05 5.05 -9.47
CA LEU A 483 10.65 5.03 -10.87
C LEU A 483 9.24 4.47 -10.99
N LYS A 484 8.31 5.28 -11.49
CA LYS A 484 6.96 4.83 -11.86
C LYS A 484 7.01 4.17 -13.22
N THR A 485 6.67 2.91 -13.28
CA THR A 485 6.67 2.12 -14.51
C THR A 485 5.46 1.20 -14.55
N LYS A 486 5.17 0.62 -15.73
CA LYS A 486 4.10 -0.37 -15.88
C LYS A 486 4.66 -1.77 -15.71
N ASN A 487 3.97 -2.61 -14.94
CA ASN A 487 4.26 -4.04 -14.90
C ASN A 487 3.77 -4.74 -16.18
N LYS A 488 4.03 -6.05 -16.30
CA LYS A 488 3.60 -6.85 -17.46
C LYS A 488 2.07 -6.86 -17.64
N GLN A 489 1.31 -6.57 -16.59
CA GLN A 489 -0.15 -6.49 -16.60
C GLN A 489 -0.67 -5.06 -16.89
N GLY A 490 0.22 -4.10 -17.18
CA GLY A 490 -0.14 -2.71 -17.47
C GLY A 490 -0.46 -1.85 -16.24
N GLN A 491 -0.32 -2.37 -15.03
CA GLN A 491 -0.55 -1.63 -13.79
C GLN A 491 0.65 -0.74 -13.45
N MET A 492 0.40 0.47 -12.95
CA MET A 492 1.46 1.36 -12.47
C MET A 492 2.04 0.82 -11.16
N ILE A 493 3.35 0.64 -11.16
CA ILE A 493 4.13 0.24 -9.99
C ILE A 493 5.28 1.22 -9.78
N GLU A 494 5.73 1.35 -8.54
CA GLU A 494 6.92 2.12 -8.19
C GLU A 494 8.07 1.15 -7.90
N LYS A 495 9.23 1.40 -8.53
CA LYS A 495 10.44 0.61 -8.33
C LYS A 495 11.55 1.48 -7.77
N PHE A 496 12.29 0.93 -6.82
CA PHE A 496 13.43 1.58 -6.21
C PHE A 496 14.73 1.02 -6.80
N TYR A 497 15.49 1.89 -7.47
CA TYR A 497 16.75 1.52 -8.10
C TYR A 497 17.95 2.14 -7.40
N VAL A 498 19.02 1.36 -7.30
CA VAL A 498 20.30 1.80 -6.75
C VAL A 498 21.44 1.39 -7.67
N ARG A 499 22.54 2.11 -7.61
CA ARG A 499 23.78 1.73 -8.30
C ARG A 499 24.53 0.69 -7.48
N SER A 500 24.79 -0.47 -8.06
CA SER A 500 25.57 -1.57 -7.47
C SER A 500 26.63 -1.99 -8.48
N GLY A 501 27.89 -1.59 -8.25
CA GLY A 501 28.93 -1.70 -9.27
C GLY A 501 28.56 -0.90 -10.53
N ASN A 502 28.73 -1.50 -11.70
CA ASN A 502 28.36 -0.91 -12.98
C ASN A 502 26.89 -1.14 -13.39
N ALA A 503 26.03 -1.67 -12.52
CA ALA A 503 24.65 -1.98 -12.83
C ALA A 503 23.66 -1.15 -12.01
N SER A 504 22.52 -0.77 -12.64
CA SER A 504 21.36 -0.19 -11.96
C SER A 504 20.42 -1.32 -11.56
N GLN A 505 20.40 -1.70 -10.28
CA GLN A 505 19.63 -2.81 -9.74
C GLN A 505 18.37 -2.33 -9.03
N SER A 506 17.27 -3.09 -9.14
CA SER A 506 16.07 -2.85 -8.33
C SER A 506 16.17 -3.53 -6.98
N ILE A 507 15.74 -2.87 -5.94
CA ILE A 507 15.44 -3.48 -4.66
C ILE A 507 13.92 -3.65 -4.61
N ASP A 508 13.45 -4.90 -4.56
CA ASP A 508 12.02 -5.20 -4.68
C ASP A 508 11.37 -5.52 -3.32
N LEU A 509 12.16 -5.89 -2.31
CA LEU A 509 11.66 -6.18 -0.98
C LEU A 509 11.55 -4.90 -0.14
N LEU A 510 10.34 -4.61 0.38
CA LEU A 510 10.09 -3.43 1.22
C LEU A 510 11.04 -3.33 2.43
N LYS A 511 11.40 -4.47 3.01
CA LYS A 511 12.35 -4.52 4.14
C LYS A 511 13.72 -3.98 3.72
N GLU A 512 14.26 -4.46 2.60
CA GLU A 512 15.57 -4.03 2.08
C GLU A 512 15.56 -2.57 1.64
N ILE A 513 14.45 -2.11 1.03
CA ILE A 513 14.27 -0.70 0.69
C ILE A 513 14.35 0.17 1.94
N ASN A 514 13.64 -0.20 3.02
CA ASN A 514 13.65 0.55 4.27
C ASN A 514 15.03 0.56 4.91
N GLU A 515 15.71 -0.58 4.97
CA GLU A 515 17.07 -0.68 5.49
C GLU A 515 18.05 0.21 4.70
N TYR A 516 17.96 0.19 3.35
CA TYR A 516 18.78 1.04 2.50
C TYR A 516 18.49 2.54 2.74
N ILE A 517 17.21 2.92 2.83
CA ILE A 517 16.79 4.30 3.09
C ILE A 517 17.32 4.78 4.44
N GLU A 518 17.25 3.94 5.46
CA GLU A 518 17.77 4.28 6.78
C GLU A 518 19.27 4.56 6.79
N VAL A 519 20.03 3.75 6.09
CA VAL A 519 21.49 3.90 6.03
C VAL A 519 21.87 5.10 5.15
N ARG A 520 21.21 5.28 4.00
CA ARG A 520 21.64 6.23 2.97
C ARG A 520 21.09 7.65 3.15
N PHE A 521 19.85 7.79 3.63
CA PHE A 521 19.15 9.07 3.64
C PHE A 521 18.86 9.60 5.05
N LYS A 522 18.87 8.77 6.11
CA LYS A 522 18.88 9.31 7.47
C LYS A 522 20.23 9.95 7.73
N LYS A 523 20.26 11.25 7.82
CA LYS A 523 21.42 11.97 8.35
C LYS A 523 21.68 11.50 9.78
N LYS A 524 22.92 11.06 10.04
CA LYS A 524 23.44 10.96 11.40
C LYS A 524 23.41 12.33 12.08
#